data_4531644f7a865d9b95d6b143fbdd9242
#
_entry.id   4531644f7a865d9b95d6b143fbdd9242
#
_cell.length_a   1.000
_cell.length_b   1.000
_cell.length_c   1.000
_cell.angle_alpha   90.00
_cell.angle_beta   90.00
_cell.angle_gamma   90.00
#
_symmetry.space_group_name_H-M   'P 1'
#
loop_
_entity.id
_entity.type
_entity.pdbx_description
1 polymer ?
#
loop_
_entity_poly.entity_id
_entity_poly.type
_entity_poly.pdbx_seq_one_letter_code
_entity_poly.pdbx_strand_id
1 'polypeptide(L)'
;MAARAHGYKVGSYHFFSTLTPATLQARQFLKNSYVKSGDLPPVLDVEPTKAQIQKMGGVGVLLARMRIWLRMVEKETGKRPIIYVSQTFVNRYLSKATDIKQNTSVH
;
A
#
# COMPACT_ATOMS: atom_id res chain seq x y z
N MET A 1 -1.69 4.34 21.72
CA MET A 1 -0.77 3.23 21.46
C MET A 1 0.46 3.34 22.36
N ALA A 2 0.88 2.20 22.93
CA ALA A 2 1.97 2.20 23.89
C ALA A 2 3.30 2.76 23.33
N ALA A 3 3.64 2.39 22.09
CA ALA A 3 4.88 2.87 21.48
C ALA A 3 4.89 4.40 21.34
N ARG A 4 3.76 4.98 20.95
CA ARG A 4 3.66 6.43 20.81
C ARG A 4 3.77 7.12 22.18
N ALA A 5 3.18 6.54 23.20
CA ALA A 5 3.24 7.08 24.54
C ALA A 5 4.66 7.14 25.09
N HIS A 6 5.55 6.29 24.59
CA HIS A 6 6.96 6.29 24.97
C HIS A 6 7.85 7.13 24.03
N GLY A 7 7.24 7.95 23.17
CA GLY A 7 7.98 8.82 22.27
C GLY A 7 8.46 8.17 20.97
N TYR A 8 8.10 6.94 20.72
CA TYR A 8 8.44 6.26 19.48
C TYR A 8 7.50 6.64 18.34
N LYS A 9 8.03 6.68 17.12
CA LYS A 9 7.19 6.85 15.94
C LYS A 9 6.43 5.55 15.68
N VAL A 10 5.16 5.70 15.28
CA VAL A 10 4.27 4.56 15.00
C VAL A 10 4.04 4.45 13.51
N GLY A 11 4.18 3.23 12.97
CA GLY A 11 3.87 2.92 11.59
C GLY A 11 2.59 2.12 11.49
N SER A 12 1.93 2.21 10.34
CA SER A 12 0.75 1.41 10.01
C SER A 12 1.02 0.62 8.75
N TYR A 13 0.58 -0.61 8.73
CA TYR A 13 0.88 -1.60 7.69
C TYR A 13 -0.41 -2.23 7.18
N HIS A 14 -0.52 -2.39 5.84
CA HIS A 14 -1.65 -3.07 5.23
C HIS A 14 -1.16 -4.07 4.18
N PHE A 15 -1.61 -5.31 4.30
CA PHE A 15 -1.37 -6.33 3.29
C PHE A 15 -2.47 -6.22 2.22
N PHE A 16 -2.10 -5.93 0.98
CA PHE A 16 -3.07 -5.68 -0.09
C PHE A 16 -3.75 -6.97 -0.53
N SER A 17 -5.09 -6.97 -0.47
CA SER A 17 -5.90 -8.12 -0.89
C SER A 17 -6.31 -7.99 -2.35
N THR A 18 -6.19 -9.07 -3.11
CA THR A 18 -6.71 -9.14 -4.48
C THR A 18 -8.20 -9.46 -4.54
N LEU A 19 -8.80 -9.79 -3.39
CA LEU A 19 -10.20 -10.23 -3.32
C LEU A 19 -11.15 -9.11 -2.87
N THR A 20 -10.64 -8.08 -2.23
CA THR A 20 -11.46 -7.02 -1.64
C THR A 20 -11.30 -5.73 -2.45
N PRO A 21 -12.37 -4.98 -2.70
CA PRO A 21 -12.26 -3.69 -3.39
C PRO A 21 -11.27 -2.75 -2.70
N ALA A 22 -10.49 -2.04 -3.49
CA ALA A 22 -9.44 -1.16 -2.96
C ALA A 22 -10.00 -0.06 -2.07
N THR A 23 -11.16 0.49 -2.42
CA THR A 23 -11.83 1.52 -1.61
C THR A 23 -12.17 1.01 -0.22
N LEU A 24 -12.69 -0.22 -0.15
CA LEU A 24 -13.03 -0.84 1.13
C LEU A 24 -11.79 -1.11 1.98
N GLN A 25 -10.74 -1.63 1.35
CA GLN A 25 -9.47 -1.86 2.04
C GLN A 25 -8.90 -0.56 2.61
N ALA A 26 -8.91 0.50 1.80
CA ALA A 26 -8.41 1.81 2.23
C ALA A 26 -9.20 2.35 3.42
N ARG A 27 -10.53 2.25 3.38
CA ARG A 27 -11.38 2.70 4.47
C ARG A 27 -11.11 1.92 5.76
N GLN A 28 -10.98 0.60 5.67
CA GLN A 28 -10.69 -0.24 6.82
C GLN A 28 -9.31 0.09 7.41
N PHE A 29 -8.32 0.30 6.55
CA PHE A 29 -6.99 0.69 6.98
C PHE A 29 -7.03 2.03 7.73
N LEU A 30 -7.70 3.03 7.15
CA LEU A 30 -7.79 4.37 7.76
C LEU A 30 -8.55 4.33 9.08
N LYS A 31 -9.59 3.52 9.18
CA LYS A 31 -10.36 3.38 10.42
C LYS A 31 -9.52 2.78 11.55
N ASN A 32 -8.62 1.86 11.22
CA ASN A 32 -7.85 1.10 12.21
C ASN A 32 -6.42 1.63 12.39
N SER A 33 -6.01 2.65 11.64
CA SER A 33 -4.67 3.22 11.75
C SER A 33 -4.70 4.56 12.47
N TYR A 34 -3.58 4.93 13.05
CA TYR A 34 -3.43 6.17 13.80
C TYR A 34 -2.23 6.96 13.27
N VAL A 35 -2.19 7.16 11.95
CA VAL A 35 -1.10 7.91 11.31
C VAL A 35 -1.30 9.40 11.58
N LYS A 36 -0.33 10.03 12.23
CA LYS A 36 -0.33 11.44 12.54
C LYS A 36 0.95 12.10 12.04
N SER A 37 0.96 13.42 12.05
CA SER A 37 2.17 14.19 11.76
C SER A 37 3.31 13.73 12.66
N GLY A 38 4.46 13.43 12.08
CA GLY A 38 5.60 12.88 12.81
C GLY A 38 5.68 11.37 12.89
N ASP A 39 4.61 10.67 12.54
CA ASP A 39 4.62 9.22 12.47
C ASP A 39 5.32 8.76 11.18
N LEU A 40 5.63 7.45 11.14
CA LEU A 40 6.15 6.84 9.92
C LEU A 40 5.04 6.82 8.84
N PRO A 41 5.42 6.89 7.56
CA PRO A 41 4.43 6.77 6.48
C PRO A 41 3.70 5.43 6.55
N PRO A 42 2.44 5.37 6.08
CA PRO A 42 1.75 4.10 5.95
C PRO A 42 2.46 3.19 4.93
N VAL A 43 2.40 1.88 5.16
CA VAL A 43 3.05 0.89 4.30
C VAL A 43 2.01 -0.02 3.68
N LEU A 44 2.06 -0.16 2.36
CA LEU A 44 1.24 -1.11 1.61
C LEU A 44 2.13 -2.25 1.13
N ASP A 45 1.88 -3.45 1.65
CA ASP A 45 2.58 -4.66 1.24
C ASP A 45 1.82 -5.32 0.10
N VAL A 46 2.46 -5.52 -1.05
CA VAL A 46 1.84 -6.09 -2.24
C VAL A 46 2.61 -7.32 -2.69
N GLU A 47 2.04 -8.50 -2.45
CA GLU A 47 2.69 -9.78 -2.74
C GLU A 47 1.73 -10.79 -3.38
N PRO A 48 0.96 -10.42 -4.42
CA PRO A 48 0.04 -11.38 -5.04
C PRO A 48 0.79 -12.41 -5.88
N THR A 49 0.19 -13.59 -5.99
CA THR A 49 0.66 -14.62 -6.92
C THR A 49 0.19 -14.31 -8.34
N LYS A 50 0.82 -14.94 -9.34
CA LYS A 50 0.36 -14.81 -10.73
C LYS A 50 -1.09 -15.23 -10.89
N ALA A 51 -1.48 -16.32 -10.23
CA ALA A 51 -2.85 -16.84 -10.29
C ALA A 51 -3.85 -15.82 -9.72
N GLN A 52 -3.49 -15.18 -8.61
CA GLN A 52 -4.33 -14.14 -8.00
C GLN A 52 -4.49 -12.94 -8.93
N ILE A 53 -3.41 -12.50 -9.56
CA ILE A 53 -3.45 -11.38 -10.51
C ILE A 53 -4.37 -11.71 -11.69
N GLN A 54 -4.23 -12.90 -12.27
CA GLN A 54 -5.09 -13.33 -13.38
C GLN A 54 -6.55 -13.38 -12.96
N LYS A 55 -6.83 -13.92 -11.78
CA LYS A 55 -8.20 -14.07 -11.27
C LYS A 55 -8.88 -12.74 -11.04
N MET A 56 -8.15 -11.73 -10.64
CA MET A 56 -8.72 -10.40 -10.40
C MET A 56 -8.94 -9.59 -11.68
N GLY A 57 -8.38 -10.03 -12.82
CA GLY A 57 -8.55 -9.36 -14.10
C GLY A 57 -7.26 -8.90 -14.76
N GLY A 58 -6.11 -9.25 -14.20
CA GLY A 58 -4.80 -8.95 -14.78
C GLY A 58 -4.07 -7.81 -14.08
N VAL A 59 -2.86 -7.54 -14.55
CA VAL A 59 -1.95 -6.54 -13.96
C VAL A 59 -2.56 -5.14 -14.00
N GLY A 60 -3.23 -4.77 -15.09
CA GLY A 60 -3.86 -3.46 -15.19
C GLY A 60 -4.87 -3.20 -14.09
N VAL A 61 -5.67 -4.21 -13.76
CA VAL A 61 -6.65 -4.13 -12.67
C VAL A 61 -5.93 -4.01 -11.33
N LEU A 62 -4.88 -4.81 -11.11
CA LEU A 62 -4.09 -4.74 -9.88
C LEU A 62 -3.52 -3.33 -9.67
N LEU A 63 -2.87 -2.77 -10.69
CA LEU A 63 -2.26 -1.44 -10.59
C LEU A 63 -3.30 -0.35 -10.37
N ALA A 64 -4.45 -0.45 -11.06
CA ALA A 64 -5.53 0.52 -10.86
C ALA A 64 -6.06 0.50 -9.42
N ARG A 65 -6.24 -0.69 -8.85
CA ARG A 65 -6.69 -0.84 -7.47
C ARG A 65 -5.64 -0.34 -6.47
N MET A 66 -4.37 -0.61 -6.72
CA MET A 66 -3.29 -0.06 -5.89
C MET A 66 -3.31 1.46 -5.87
N ARG A 67 -3.51 2.09 -7.05
CA ARG A 67 -3.56 3.55 -7.15
C ARG A 67 -4.73 4.13 -6.34
N ILE A 68 -5.89 3.47 -6.36
CA ILE A 68 -7.05 3.89 -5.57
C ILE A 68 -6.70 3.91 -4.09
N TRP A 69 -6.13 2.81 -3.58
CA TRP A 69 -5.74 2.71 -2.18
C TRP A 69 -4.71 3.79 -1.81
N LEU A 70 -3.70 3.94 -2.64
CA LEU A 70 -2.62 4.91 -2.38
C LEU A 70 -3.14 6.34 -2.32
N ARG A 71 -4.00 6.72 -3.26
CA ARG A 71 -4.59 8.07 -3.29
C ARG A 71 -5.46 8.35 -2.08
N MET A 72 -6.31 7.40 -1.72
CA MET A 72 -7.20 7.57 -0.57
C MET A 72 -6.41 7.72 0.72
N VAL A 73 -5.41 6.89 0.93
CA VAL A 73 -4.62 6.91 2.15
C VAL A 73 -3.73 8.16 2.20
N GLU A 74 -3.13 8.55 1.09
CA GLU A 74 -2.33 9.77 1.06
C GLU A 74 -3.18 11.01 1.35
N LYS A 75 -4.39 11.07 0.77
CA LYS A 75 -5.31 12.19 0.99
C LYS A 75 -5.69 12.32 2.46
N GLU A 76 -6.03 11.21 3.10
CA GLU A 76 -6.53 11.23 4.48
C GLU A 76 -5.41 11.38 5.51
N THR A 77 -4.23 10.84 5.24
CA THR A 77 -3.11 10.91 6.20
C THR A 77 -2.17 12.08 5.95
N GLY A 78 -2.21 12.66 4.76
CA GLY A 78 -1.25 13.69 4.35
C GLY A 78 0.16 13.14 4.13
N LYS A 79 0.32 11.81 4.12
CA LYS A 79 1.61 11.16 3.94
C LYS A 79 1.57 10.23 2.76
N ARG A 80 2.64 10.25 1.94
CA ARG A 80 2.78 9.37 0.80
C ARG A 80 3.11 7.96 1.28
N PRO A 81 2.25 6.95 1.01
CA PRO A 81 2.52 5.60 1.44
C PRO A 81 3.77 5.00 0.79
N ILE A 82 4.43 4.11 1.52
CA ILE A 82 5.53 3.31 0.99
C ILE A 82 4.95 1.98 0.52
N ILE A 83 5.35 1.55 -0.68
CA ILE A 83 4.91 0.27 -1.24
C ILE A 83 6.01 -0.74 -1.03
N TYR A 84 5.72 -1.78 -0.25
CA TYR A 84 6.68 -2.83 0.05
C TYR A 84 6.44 -4.01 -0.89
N VAL A 85 7.42 -4.29 -1.78
CA VAL A 85 7.29 -5.28 -2.85
C VAL A 85 8.62 -6.01 -3.05
N SER A 86 8.57 -7.16 -3.72
CA SER A 86 9.79 -7.85 -4.11
C SER A 86 10.41 -7.19 -5.34
N GLN A 87 11.73 -7.38 -5.51
CA GLN A 87 12.42 -6.91 -6.71
C GLN A 87 11.83 -7.54 -7.97
N THR A 88 11.47 -8.81 -7.89
CA THR A 88 10.84 -9.51 -9.02
C THR A 88 9.53 -8.83 -9.42
N PHE A 89 8.72 -8.43 -8.46
CA PHE A 89 7.47 -7.72 -8.73
C PHE A 89 7.73 -6.39 -9.44
N VAL A 90 8.69 -5.62 -8.95
CA VAL A 90 9.06 -4.33 -9.57
C VAL A 90 9.49 -4.55 -11.02
N ASN A 91 10.40 -5.47 -11.25
CA ASN A 91 10.93 -5.73 -12.60
C ASN A 91 9.85 -6.22 -13.55
N ARG A 92 8.94 -7.05 -13.06
CA ARG A 92 7.92 -7.69 -13.91
C ARG A 92 6.72 -6.78 -14.18
N TYR A 93 6.27 -6.02 -13.18
CA TYR A 93 4.98 -5.31 -13.27
C TYR A 93 5.07 -3.79 -13.16
N LEU A 94 6.13 -3.23 -12.61
CA LEU A 94 6.21 -1.81 -12.33
C LEU A 94 7.16 -1.04 -13.25
N SER A 95 7.76 -1.69 -14.24
CA SER A 95 8.75 -1.04 -15.11
C SER A 95 8.19 0.20 -15.82
N LYS A 96 6.90 0.17 -16.17
CA LYS A 96 6.22 1.29 -16.84
C LYS A 96 5.32 2.10 -15.91
N ALA A 97 5.13 1.62 -14.68
CA ALA A 97 4.28 2.30 -13.69
C ALA A 97 5.14 3.18 -12.78
N THR A 98 5.72 4.23 -13.36
CA THR A 98 6.69 5.08 -12.67
C THR A 98 6.11 5.79 -11.46
N ASP A 99 4.82 6.13 -11.49
CA ASP A 99 4.12 6.75 -10.37
C ASP A 99 4.10 5.84 -9.13
N ILE A 100 3.93 4.53 -9.34
CA ILE A 100 3.96 3.54 -8.26
C ILE A 100 5.40 3.23 -7.87
N LYS A 101 6.26 3.03 -8.88
CA LYS A 101 7.65 2.62 -8.69
C LYS A 101 8.44 3.58 -7.81
N GLN A 102 8.15 4.88 -7.89
CA GLN A 102 8.85 5.90 -7.11
C GLN A 102 8.70 5.72 -5.60
N ASN A 103 7.65 5.06 -5.16
CA ASN A 103 7.34 4.91 -3.75
C ASN A 103 7.62 3.50 -3.23
N THR A 104 8.31 2.67 -4.02
CA THR A 104 8.57 1.29 -3.61
C THR A 104 9.79 1.20 -2.71
N SER A 105 9.68 0.30 -1.73
CA SER A 105 10.79 -0.19 -0.94
C SER A 105 10.89 -1.68 -1.23
N VAL A 106 12.05 -2.12 -1.70
CA VAL A 106 12.23 -3.49 -2.19
C VAL A 106 12.77 -4.39 -1.09
N HIS A 107 12.26 -5.61 -1.04
CA HIS A 107 12.72 -6.61 -0.10
C HIS A 107 13.06 -7.93 -0.77
#